data_353abe380f2ee9b549649dc837f543d1
#
_entry.id   353abe380f2ee9b549649dc837f543d1
#
_cell.length_a   1.000
_cell.length_b   1.000
_cell.length_c   1.000
_cell.angle_alpha   90.00
_cell.angle_beta   90.00
_cell.angle_gamma   90.00
#
_symmetry.space_group_name_H-M   'P 1'
#
loop_
_entity.id
_entity.type
_entity.pdbx_description
1 polymer ?
#
loop_
_entity_poly.entity_id
_entity_poly.type
_entity_poly.pdbx_seq_one_letter_code
_entity_poly.pdbx_strand_id
1 'polypeptide(L)'
;MITDPSALEELFSIAGKRLADYVELLPVAPFYRLCWEDGFAFDYANDQADLDRQIHARNPADVEGYRRFLAYSRAVFEEGYLKLGTVPFLSFRSMIQAGPQLARLQAWKSVYSMVARFIEDEQLRQAFSFHSLLVGGNPFATSSIYALIHALEREWGVWFPRGGTGALVDGMVRLFQDLGGTLELNAPVQRLETSGERISAAICADGRRFEADAVASNADVVHTYKALLGHHPRGIDEGRRLQKKRFSMSLFVIYFGLRRQHPGLQHHTV
;
A
#
# COMPACT_ATOMS: atom_id res chain seq x y z
N MET A 1 9.13 3.05 0.43
CA MET A 1 8.97 3.85 -0.82
C MET A 1 7.59 4.49 -0.78
N ILE A 2 7.46 5.68 -1.33
CA ILE A 2 6.22 6.46 -1.39
C ILE A 2 5.85 6.59 -2.86
N THR A 3 4.66 6.12 -3.22
CA THR A 3 4.13 6.12 -4.59
C THR A 3 2.99 7.11 -4.78
N ASP A 4 2.46 7.62 -3.67
CA ASP A 4 1.47 8.69 -3.65
C ASP A 4 1.93 9.80 -2.68
N PRO A 5 2.79 10.72 -3.12
CA PRO A 5 3.18 11.88 -2.32
C PRO A 5 2.03 12.86 -2.09
N SER A 6 1.02 12.88 -2.99
CA SER A 6 -0.11 13.81 -2.89
C SER A 6 -0.98 13.55 -1.65
N ALA A 7 -1.16 12.29 -1.26
CA ALA A 7 -1.88 11.94 -0.04
C ALA A 7 -1.16 12.44 1.22
N LEU A 8 0.19 12.44 1.22
CA LEU A 8 0.96 13.05 2.31
C LEU A 8 0.86 14.57 2.29
N GLU A 9 0.96 15.19 1.12
CA GLU A 9 0.80 16.64 0.96
C GLU A 9 -0.58 17.09 1.44
N GLU A 10 -1.63 16.35 1.10
CA GLU A 10 -3.00 16.60 1.56
C GLU A 10 -3.08 16.55 3.10
N LEU A 11 -2.50 15.52 3.73
CA LEU A 11 -2.47 15.38 5.18
C LEU A 11 -1.89 16.62 5.86
N PHE A 12 -0.76 17.13 5.36
CA PHE A 12 -0.12 18.33 5.91
C PHE A 12 -0.91 19.60 5.59
N SER A 13 -1.47 19.71 4.38
CA SER A 13 -2.24 20.88 3.95
C SER A 13 -3.54 21.06 4.72
N ILE A 14 -4.24 19.98 5.06
CA ILE A 14 -5.44 20.01 5.94
C ILE A 14 -5.08 20.60 7.31
N ALA A 15 -3.87 20.35 7.78
CA ALA A 15 -3.35 20.93 9.03
C ALA A 15 -2.80 22.36 8.86
N GLY A 16 -2.91 22.97 7.67
CA GLY A 16 -2.36 24.28 7.36
C GLY A 16 -0.84 24.33 7.29
N LYS A 17 -0.19 23.19 7.04
CA LYS A 17 1.26 23.03 6.98
C LYS A 17 1.70 22.52 5.59
N ARG A 18 3.00 22.54 5.32
CA ARG A 18 3.60 22.00 4.10
C ARG A 18 4.42 20.77 4.45
N LEU A 19 4.25 19.68 3.69
CA LEU A 19 5.05 18.46 3.87
C LEU A 19 6.56 18.76 3.82
N ALA A 20 6.99 19.59 2.88
CA ALA A 20 8.41 19.93 2.68
C ALA A 20 9.08 20.60 3.88
N ASP A 21 8.32 21.22 4.79
CA ASP A 21 8.85 21.82 6.02
C ASP A 21 9.16 20.77 7.10
N TYR A 22 8.66 19.55 6.93
CA TYR A 22 8.79 18.44 7.87
C TYR A 22 9.64 17.29 7.32
N VAL A 23 9.51 16.98 6.03
CA VAL A 23 10.15 15.82 5.40
C VAL A 23 10.59 16.19 3.98
N GLU A 24 11.85 15.91 3.66
CA GLU A 24 12.35 16.01 2.29
C GLU A 24 12.17 14.67 1.57
N LEU A 25 11.42 14.67 0.47
CA LEU A 25 11.25 13.50 -0.40
C LEU A 25 12.26 13.54 -1.55
N LEU A 26 12.99 12.44 -1.73
CA LEU A 26 13.96 12.25 -2.80
C LEU A 26 13.36 11.33 -3.87
N PRO A 27 13.50 11.64 -5.17
CA PRO A 27 13.08 10.75 -6.24
C PRO A 27 13.95 9.49 -6.27
N VAL A 28 13.34 8.36 -6.56
CA VAL A 28 14.00 7.06 -6.73
C VAL A 28 14.05 6.71 -8.21
N ALA A 29 15.24 6.38 -8.73
CA ALA A 29 15.42 5.92 -10.10
C ALA A 29 16.58 4.90 -10.18
N PRO A 30 16.37 3.72 -10.77
CA PRO A 30 15.07 3.18 -11.20
C PRO A 30 14.13 2.97 -10.01
N PHE A 31 12.82 2.87 -10.26
CA PHE A 31 11.83 2.55 -9.22
C PHE A 31 12.12 1.18 -8.63
N TYR A 32 12.35 0.19 -9.51
CA TYR A 32 12.69 -1.18 -9.18
C TYR A 32 13.70 -1.73 -10.19
N ARG A 33 14.64 -2.54 -9.73
CA ARG A 33 15.46 -3.40 -10.57
C ARG A 33 15.12 -4.84 -10.24
N LEU A 34 14.53 -5.57 -11.19
CA LEU A 34 14.26 -6.98 -11.07
C LEU A 34 15.37 -7.77 -11.78
N CYS A 35 15.84 -8.83 -11.14
CA CYS A 35 16.93 -9.65 -11.64
C CYS A 35 16.53 -11.12 -11.58
N TRP A 36 16.84 -11.87 -12.65
CA TRP A 36 16.57 -13.30 -12.76
C TRP A 36 17.88 -14.09 -12.82
N GLU A 37 17.79 -15.40 -12.56
CA GLU A 37 18.95 -16.29 -12.50
C GLU A 37 19.67 -16.43 -13.85
N ASP A 38 18.99 -16.23 -14.98
CA ASP A 38 19.55 -16.25 -16.32
C ASP A 38 20.39 -15.00 -16.67
N GLY A 39 20.51 -14.07 -15.71
CA GLY A 39 21.25 -12.82 -15.86
C GLY A 39 20.43 -11.67 -16.47
N PHE A 40 19.17 -11.91 -16.82
CA PHE A 40 18.28 -10.81 -17.25
C PHE A 40 18.03 -9.85 -16.08
N ALA A 41 18.13 -8.56 -16.35
CA ALA A 41 17.79 -7.50 -15.41
C ALA A 41 16.85 -6.50 -16.12
N PHE A 42 15.82 -6.08 -15.40
CA PHE A 42 14.84 -5.11 -15.88
C PHE A 42 14.73 -3.94 -14.90
N ASP A 43 15.05 -2.75 -15.38
CA ASP A 43 14.96 -1.50 -14.63
C ASP A 43 13.62 -0.80 -14.95
N TYR A 44 12.69 -0.91 -14.03
CA TYR A 44 11.42 -0.19 -14.15
C TYR A 44 11.57 1.25 -13.66
N ALA A 45 11.35 2.20 -14.55
CA ALA A 45 11.50 3.64 -14.30
C ALA A 45 10.44 4.45 -15.04
N ASN A 46 10.48 5.78 -14.92
CA ASN A 46 9.53 6.65 -15.62
C ASN A 46 9.99 7.05 -17.04
N ASP A 47 11.15 6.60 -17.47
CA ASP A 47 11.64 6.85 -18.83
C ASP A 47 11.03 5.85 -19.83
N GLN A 48 10.06 6.32 -20.64
CA GLN A 48 9.37 5.46 -21.62
C GLN A 48 10.33 4.94 -22.70
N ALA A 49 11.28 5.77 -23.14
CA ALA A 49 12.22 5.37 -24.21
C ALA A 49 13.16 4.26 -23.70
N ASP A 50 13.57 4.34 -22.44
CA ASP A 50 14.37 3.30 -21.82
C ASP A 50 13.60 2.01 -21.63
N LEU A 51 12.37 2.08 -21.13
CA LEU A 51 11.50 0.92 -21.00
C LEU A 51 11.25 0.24 -22.36
N ASP A 52 10.95 1.02 -23.39
CA ASP A 52 10.74 0.48 -24.75
C ASP A 52 12.01 -0.23 -25.26
N ARG A 53 13.22 0.30 -25.00
CA ARG A 53 14.48 -0.36 -25.34
C ARG A 53 14.67 -1.68 -24.60
N GLN A 54 14.45 -1.71 -23.29
CA GLN A 54 14.59 -2.91 -22.47
C GLN A 54 13.58 -3.99 -22.89
N ILE A 55 12.32 -3.63 -23.10
CA ILE A 55 11.27 -4.54 -23.57
C ILE A 55 11.61 -5.07 -24.97
N HIS A 56 12.02 -4.18 -25.89
CA HIS A 56 12.42 -4.57 -27.25
C HIS A 56 13.60 -5.54 -27.25
N ALA A 57 14.59 -5.30 -26.41
CA ALA A 57 15.75 -6.17 -26.27
C ALA A 57 15.37 -7.58 -25.78
N ARG A 58 14.33 -7.70 -24.97
CA ARG A 58 13.83 -8.98 -24.46
C ARG A 58 12.85 -9.65 -25.43
N ASN A 59 11.81 -8.93 -25.85
CA ASN A 59 10.84 -9.36 -26.84
C ASN A 59 10.28 -8.15 -27.61
N PRO A 60 10.67 -7.95 -28.89
CA PRO A 60 10.20 -6.83 -29.68
C PRO A 60 8.67 -6.74 -29.82
N ALA A 61 7.96 -7.89 -29.83
CA ALA A 61 6.50 -7.95 -29.94
C ALA A 61 5.80 -7.34 -28.71
N ASP A 62 6.46 -7.34 -27.56
CA ASP A 62 5.87 -6.85 -26.30
C ASP A 62 5.90 -5.32 -26.15
N VAL A 63 6.62 -4.58 -27.00
CA VAL A 63 6.66 -3.10 -26.93
C VAL A 63 5.27 -2.52 -27.12
N GLU A 64 4.56 -2.94 -28.17
CA GLU A 64 3.20 -2.47 -28.41
C GLU A 64 2.20 -3.08 -27.42
N GLY A 65 2.45 -4.30 -26.97
CA GLY A 65 1.70 -4.93 -25.88
C GLY A 65 1.77 -4.12 -24.60
N TYR A 66 2.97 -3.66 -24.23
CA TYR A 66 3.18 -2.84 -23.05
C TYR A 66 2.45 -1.49 -23.14
N ARG A 67 2.48 -0.82 -24.27
CA ARG A 67 1.75 0.45 -24.47
C ARG A 67 0.25 0.27 -24.27
N ARG A 68 -0.33 -0.82 -24.79
CA ARG A 68 -1.75 -1.18 -24.57
C ARG A 68 -2.02 -1.52 -23.09
N PHE A 69 -1.11 -2.24 -22.44
CA PHE A 69 -1.21 -2.52 -21.01
C PHE A 69 -1.17 -1.22 -20.18
N LEU A 70 -0.30 -0.28 -20.52
CA LEU A 70 -0.21 1.01 -19.83
C LEU A 70 -1.51 1.82 -20.01
N ALA A 71 -2.10 1.82 -21.19
CA ALA A 71 -3.40 2.45 -21.43
C ALA A 71 -4.52 1.81 -20.58
N TYR A 72 -4.53 0.47 -20.48
CA TYR A 72 -5.43 -0.24 -19.57
C TYR A 72 -5.18 0.15 -18.10
N SER A 73 -3.93 0.14 -17.66
CA SER A 73 -3.52 0.53 -16.30
C SER A 73 -4.01 1.94 -15.96
N ARG A 74 -3.88 2.90 -16.91
CA ARG A 74 -4.38 4.26 -16.73
C ARG A 74 -5.90 4.32 -16.59
N ALA A 75 -6.64 3.58 -17.39
CA ALA A 75 -8.10 3.52 -17.28
C ALA A 75 -8.54 2.94 -15.91
N VAL A 76 -7.81 1.94 -15.40
CA VAL A 76 -8.06 1.38 -14.07
C VAL A 76 -7.70 2.38 -12.96
N PHE A 77 -6.61 3.13 -13.12
CA PHE A 77 -6.19 4.16 -12.18
C PHE A 77 -7.22 5.30 -12.07
N GLU A 78 -7.69 5.82 -13.21
CA GLU A 78 -8.69 6.88 -13.25
C GLU A 78 -10.01 6.45 -12.58
N GLU A 79 -10.47 5.23 -12.85
CA GLU A 79 -11.71 4.74 -12.27
C GLU A 79 -11.55 4.22 -10.84
N GLY A 80 -10.52 3.39 -10.61
CA GLY A 80 -10.34 2.69 -9.34
C GLY A 80 -9.72 3.56 -8.24
N TYR A 81 -8.79 4.44 -8.60
CA TYR A 81 -8.10 5.28 -7.62
C TYR A 81 -8.71 6.68 -7.54
N LEU A 82 -8.73 7.43 -8.65
CA LEU A 82 -9.18 8.83 -8.62
C LEU A 82 -10.67 8.98 -8.32
N LYS A 83 -11.54 8.10 -8.84
CA LYS A 83 -12.99 8.20 -8.62
C LYS A 83 -13.49 7.39 -7.44
N LEU A 84 -12.97 6.17 -7.25
CA LEU A 84 -13.47 5.24 -6.24
C LEU A 84 -12.61 5.16 -4.98
N GLY A 85 -11.39 5.69 -4.98
CA GLY A 85 -10.45 5.60 -3.85
C GLY A 85 -10.97 6.23 -2.56
N THR A 86 -11.78 7.28 -2.66
CA THR A 86 -12.40 7.97 -1.51
C THR A 86 -13.84 7.54 -1.25
N VAL A 87 -14.40 6.63 -2.06
CA VAL A 87 -15.79 6.18 -1.90
C VAL A 87 -15.88 5.07 -0.85
N PRO A 88 -16.58 5.27 0.27
CA PRO A 88 -16.76 4.21 1.25
C PRO A 88 -17.79 3.20 0.74
N PHE A 89 -17.36 1.96 0.50
CA PHE A 89 -18.25 0.85 0.10
C PHE A 89 -18.99 0.26 1.31
N LEU A 90 -19.78 1.07 1.99
CA LEU A 90 -20.52 0.69 3.20
C LEU A 90 -21.84 -0.03 2.92
N SER A 91 -22.32 -0.01 1.68
CA SER A 91 -23.60 -0.60 1.30
C SER A 91 -23.50 -1.42 0.01
N PHE A 92 -24.40 -2.41 -0.11
CA PHE A 92 -24.50 -3.20 -1.34
C PHE A 92 -24.88 -2.34 -2.56
N ARG A 93 -25.60 -1.23 -2.33
CA ARG A 93 -25.96 -0.28 -3.38
C ARG A 93 -24.72 0.40 -4.00
N SER A 94 -23.74 0.82 -3.20
CA SER A 94 -22.49 1.41 -3.72
C SER A 94 -21.69 0.40 -4.55
N MET A 95 -21.71 -0.89 -4.18
CA MET A 95 -21.09 -1.95 -4.99
C MET A 95 -21.80 -2.14 -6.34
N ILE A 96 -23.14 -2.08 -6.37
CA ILE A 96 -23.90 -2.19 -7.63
C ILE A 96 -23.61 -0.99 -8.54
N GLN A 97 -23.49 0.21 -7.99
CA GLN A 97 -23.17 1.42 -8.76
C GLN A 97 -21.79 1.36 -9.41
N ALA A 98 -20.79 0.81 -8.73
CA ALA A 98 -19.45 0.60 -9.29
C ALA A 98 -19.39 -0.61 -10.24
N GLY A 99 -20.34 -1.53 -10.17
CA GLY A 99 -20.37 -2.80 -10.89
C GLY A 99 -20.11 -2.71 -12.40
N PRO A 100 -20.83 -1.85 -13.16
CA PRO A 100 -20.65 -1.73 -14.61
C PRO A 100 -19.22 -1.35 -15.01
N GLN A 101 -18.58 -0.41 -14.28
CA GLN A 101 -17.22 0.03 -14.56
C GLN A 101 -16.21 -1.06 -14.20
N LEU A 102 -16.37 -1.70 -13.04
CA LEU A 102 -15.55 -2.84 -12.65
C LEU A 102 -15.67 -4.00 -13.65
N ALA A 103 -16.88 -4.20 -14.19
CA ALA A 103 -17.12 -5.19 -15.24
C ALA A 103 -16.40 -4.81 -16.53
N ARG A 104 -16.50 -3.58 -17.00
CA ARG A 104 -15.80 -3.08 -18.19
C ARG A 104 -14.28 -3.28 -18.07
N LEU A 105 -13.72 -3.00 -16.89
CA LEU A 105 -12.30 -3.17 -16.59
C LEU A 105 -11.91 -4.62 -16.30
N GLN A 106 -12.85 -5.57 -16.32
CA GLN A 106 -12.65 -6.99 -16.07
C GLN A 106 -11.96 -7.27 -14.70
N ALA A 107 -12.39 -6.54 -13.67
CA ALA A 107 -11.81 -6.58 -12.32
C ALA A 107 -11.86 -7.96 -11.64
N TRP A 108 -12.62 -8.93 -12.18
CA TRP A 108 -12.65 -10.32 -11.72
C TRP A 108 -11.45 -11.16 -12.16
N LYS A 109 -10.68 -10.69 -13.15
CA LYS A 109 -9.45 -11.37 -13.58
C LYS A 109 -8.32 -11.11 -12.58
N SER A 110 -7.34 -12.00 -12.56
CA SER A 110 -6.11 -11.73 -11.81
C SER A 110 -5.19 -10.75 -12.54
N VAL A 111 -4.32 -10.07 -11.78
CA VAL A 111 -3.32 -9.16 -12.35
C VAL A 111 -2.49 -9.89 -13.39
N TYR A 112 -1.94 -11.06 -13.04
CA TYR A 112 -1.12 -11.85 -13.96
C TYR A 112 -1.87 -12.23 -15.23
N SER A 113 -3.11 -12.72 -15.13
CA SER A 113 -3.90 -13.09 -16.30
C SER A 113 -4.27 -11.89 -17.18
N MET A 114 -4.37 -10.72 -16.59
CA MET A 114 -4.59 -9.47 -17.33
C MET A 114 -3.32 -9.04 -18.08
N VAL A 115 -2.16 -9.03 -17.39
CA VAL A 115 -0.86 -8.72 -18.01
C VAL A 115 -0.57 -9.68 -19.18
N ALA A 116 -0.82 -10.99 -19.00
CA ALA A 116 -0.62 -12.02 -20.02
C ALA A 116 -1.45 -11.84 -21.31
N ARG A 117 -2.45 -10.96 -21.31
CA ARG A 117 -3.21 -10.60 -22.53
C ARG A 117 -2.47 -9.59 -23.41
N PHE A 118 -1.51 -8.90 -22.86
CA PHE A 118 -0.77 -7.84 -23.52
C PHE A 118 0.69 -8.22 -23.74
N ILE A 119 1.27 -9.04 -22.88
CA ILE A 119 2.68 -9.37 -22.81
C ILE A 119 2.86 -10.86 -23.06
N GLU A 120 3.80 -11.22 -23.93
CA GLU A 120 4.10 -12.62 -24.32
C GLU A 120 5.26 -13.20 -23.52
N ASP A 121 6.32 -12.41 -23.26
CA ASP A 121 7.48 -12.88 -22.50
C ASP A 121 7.14 -13.07 -21.02
N GLU A 122 7.54 -14.22 -20.47
CA GLU A 122 7.19 -14.63 -19.11
C GLU A 122 7.84 -13.74 -18.03
N GLN A 123 9.09 -13.33 -18.23
CA GLN A 123 9.78 -12.48 -17.25
C GLN A 123 9.21 -11.06 -17.24
N LEU A 124 8.79 -10.55 -18.40
CA LEU A 124 8.06 -9.28 -18.47
C LEU A 124 6.66 -9.39 -17.85
N ARG A 125 5.97 -10.55 -17.98
CA ARG A 125 4.71 -10.79 -17.24
C ARG A 125 4.93 -10.72 -15.74
N GLN A 126 5.98 -11.35 -15.24
CA GLN A 126 6.35 -11.26 -13.82
C GLN A 126 6.65 -9.82 -13.42
N ALA A 127 7.46 -9.10 -14.22
CA ALA A 127 7.81 -7.70 -13.97
C ALA A 127 6.59 -6.78 -13.88
N PHE A 128 5.57 -6.99 -14.72
CA PHE A 128 4.38 -6.13 -14.73
C PHE A 128 3.24 -6.63 -13.82
N SER A 129 3.36 -7.77 -13.19
CA SER A 129 2.36 -8.29 -12.24
C SER A 129 2.81 -8.30 -10.78
N PHE A 130 4.10 -8.12 -10.49
CA PHE A 130 4.63 -8.21 -9.13
C PHE A 130 4.09 -7.14 -8.17
N HIS A 131 3.64 -6.01 -8.68
CA HIS A 131 3.13 -4.88 -7.87
C HIS A 131 1.96 -5.26 -6.95
N SER A 132 1.22 -6.33 -7.27
CA SER A 132 0.19 -6.87 -6.37
C SER A 132 0.75 -7.31 -5.01
N LEU A 133 2.05 -7.62 -4.93
CA LEU A 133 2.73 -7.94 -3.68
C LEU A 133 2.78 -6.75 -2.71
N LEU A 134 2.78 -5.52 -3.24
CA LEU A 134 2.77 -4.29 -2.42
C LEU A 134 1.50 -4.18 -1.55
N VAL A 135 0.42 -4.82 -1.97
CA VAL A 135 -0.85 -4.90 -1.22
C VAL A 135 -1.07 -6.26 -0.57
N GLY A 136 -0.02 -7.07 -0.46
CA GLY A 136 -0.08 -8.41 0.13
C GLY A 136 -0.88 -9.42 -0.69
N GLY A 137 -0.97 -9.21 -2.01
CA GLY A 137 -1.75 -10.03 -2.93
C GLY A 137 -0.90 -10.97 -3.79
N ASN A 138 -1.37 -12.22 -3.96
CA ASN A 138 -0.82 -13.14 -4.94
C ASN A 138 -1.23 -12.68 -6.35
N PRO A 139 -0.31 -12.40 -7.30
CA PRO A 139 -0.63 -11.92 -8.65
C PRO A 139 -1.57 -12.84 -9.43
N PHE A 140 -1.60 -14.14 -9.14
CA PHE A 140 -2.50 -15.11 -9.78
C PHE A 140 -3.93 -15.10 -9.21
N ALA A 141 -4.16 -14.47 -8.06
CA ALA A 141 -5.46 -14.43 -7.38
C ALA A 141 -5.96 -13.00 -7.12
N THR A 142 -5.08 -12.02 -7.10
CA THR A 142 -5.41 -10.62 -6.83
C THR A 142 -6.07 -9.99 -8.05
N SER A 143 -7.14 -9.22 -7.85
CA SER A 143 -7.89 -8.54 -8.91
C SER A 143 -6.99 -7.69 -9.81
N SER A 144 -7.27 -7.73 -11.12
CA SER A 144 -6.58 -6.93 -12.14
C SER A 144 -6.68 -5.41 -11.92
N ILE A 145 -7.56 -4.95 -11.03
CA ILE A 145 -7.66 -3.54 -10.67
C ILE A 145 -6.33 -3.02 -10.10
N TYR A 146 -5.53 -3.88 -9.46
CA TYR A 146 -4.21 -3.50 -8.92
C TYR A 146 -3.15 -3.23 -10.01
N ALA A 147 -3.46 -3.45 -11.28
CA ALA A 147 -2.65 -2.94 -12.39
C ALA A 147 -2.60 -1.40 -12.41
N LEU A 148 -3.52 -0.72 -11.70
CA LEU A 148 -3.50 0.73 -11.49
C LEU A 148 -2.16 1.25 -10.95
N ILE A 149 -1.42 0.43 -10.20
CA ILE A 149 -0.16 0.83 -9.57
C ILE A 149 0.87 1.27 -10.62
N HIS A 150 0.90 0.64 -11.78
CA HIS A 150 1.77 1.08 -12.88
C HIS A 150 1.49 2.51 -13.33
N ALA A 151 0.21 2.87 -13.50
CA ALA A 151 -0.16 4.22 -13.88
C ALA A 151 0.13 5.23 -12.77
N LEU A 152 -0.15 4.85 -11.53
CA LEU A 152 0.10 5.64 -10.34
C LEU A 152 1.60 5.99 -10.20
N GLU A 153 2.49 5.01 -10.30
CA GLU A 153 3.93 5.22 -10.20
C GLU A 153 4.48 6.06 -11.37
N ARG A 154 3.91 5.92 -12.54
CA ARG A 154 4.29 6.74 -13.70
C ARG A 154 3.76 8.17 -13.65
N GLU A 155 2.62 8.38 -13.00
CA GLU A 155 2.05 9.73 -12.82
C GLU A 155 2.83 10.54 -11.77
N TRP A 156 3.12 9.92 -10.62
CA TRP A 156 3.67 10.62 -9.46
C TRP A 156 5.12 10.27 -9.14
N GLY A 157 5.68 9.27 -9.79
CA GLY A 157 7.01 8.76 -9.47
C GLY A 157 7.04 7.93 -8.19
N VAL A 158 8.24 7.47 -7.86
CA VAL A 158 8.52 6.78 -6.59
C VAL A 158 9.49 7.62 -5.79
N TRP A 159 9.19 7.82 -4.52
CA TRP A 159 9.92 8.70 -3.63
C TRP A 159 10.41 7.98 -2.38
N PHE A 160 11.46 8.51 -1.78
CA PHE A 160 11.99 8.02 -0.52
C PHE A 160 12.34 9.21 0.40
N PRO A 161 11.94 9.18 1.68
CA PRO A 161 12.25 10.29 2.58
C PRO A 161 13.75 10.32 2.90
N ARG A 162 14.36 11.51 2.85
CA ARG A 162 15.74 11.70 3.33
C ARG A 162 15.82 11.31 4.81
N GLY A 163 16.77 10.47 5.15
CA GLY A 163 16.89 9.89 6.50
C GLY A 163 16.05 8.64 6.74
N GLY A 164 15.39 8.12 5.69
CA GLY A 164 14.63 6.87 5.77
C GLY A 164 13.16 7.05 6.20
N THR A 165 12.45 5.94 6.29
CA THR A 165 11.03 5.92 6.70
C THR A 165 10.82 6.48 8.12
N GLY A 166 11.83 6.34 9.00
CA GLY A 166 11.80 6.95 10.33
C GLY A 166 11.66 8.46 10.28
N ALA A 167 12.36 9.13 9.36
CA ALA A 167 12.25 10.59 9.21
C ALA A 167 10.83 11.04 8.79
N LEU A 168 10.11 10.23 8.00
CA LEU A 168 8.69 10.49 7.70
C LEU A 168 7.83 10.37 8.96
N VAL A 169 8.05 9.31 9.75
CA VAL A 169 7.33 9.11 11.03
C VAL A 169 7.60 10.27 11.97
N ASP A 170 8.86 10.68 12.13
CA ASP A 170 9.25 11.82 12.98
C ASP A 170 8.61 13.13 12.49
N GLY A 171 8.52 13.32 11.15
CA GLY A 171 7.82 14.46 10.55
C GLY A 171 6.33 14.48 10.90
N MET A 172 5.66 13.33 10.83
CA MET A 172 4.25 13.21 11.21
C MET A 172 4.05 13.40 12.73
N VAL A 173 4.96 12.92 13.56
CA VAL A 173 4.93 13.14 15.01
C VAL A 173 5.07 14.63 15.34
N ARG A 174 6.01 15.33 14.69
CA ARG A 174 6.15 16.78 14.86
C ARG A 174 4.87 17.52 14.44
N LEU A 175 4.28 17.17 13.30
CA LEU A 175 3.00 17.74 12.89
C LEU A 175 1.91 17.54 13.95
N PHE A 176 1.79 16.32 14.47
CA PHE A 176 0.82 15.99 15.51
C PHE A 176 1.03 16.85 16.77
N GLN A 177 2.28 17.01 17.19
CA GLN A 177 2.64 17.84 18.35
C GLN A 177 2.41 19.34 18.10
N ASP A 178 2.72 19.85 16.92
CA ASP A 178 2.45 21.24 16.51
C ASP A 178 0.95 21.56 16.51
N LEU A 179 0.10 20.56 16.35
CA LEU A 179 -1.36 20.65 16.47
C LEU A 179 -1.86 20.49 17.90
N GLY A 180 -0.96 20.40 18.90
CA GLY A 180 -1.30 20.24 20.31
C GLY A 180 -1.49 18.79 20.75
N GLY A 181 -1.16 17.82 19.91
CA GLY A 181 -1.24 16.41 20.26
C GLY A 181 -0.16 15.97 21.25
N THR A 182 -0.49 15.03 22.13
CA THR A 182 0.44 14.45 23.11
C THR A 182 0.76 13.01 22.70
N LEU A 183 2.04 12.69 22.57
CA LEU A 183 2.52 11.33 22.26
C LEU A 183 3.01 10.66 23.55
N GLU A 184 2.38 9.54 23.91
CA GLU A 184 2.77 8.70 25.04
C GLU A 184 3.44 7.42 24.51
N LEU A 185 4.75 7.32 24.70
CA LEU A 185 5.52 6.12 24.37
C LEU A 185 5.51 5.14 25.55
N ASN A 186 5.86 3.88 25.27
CA ASN A 186 5.87 2.80 26.27
C ASN A 186 4.54 2.69 27.04
N ALA A 187 3.43 2.90 26.33
CA ALA A 187 2.08 2.89 26.85
C ALA A 187 1.25 1.78 26.16
N PRO A 188 1.58 0.48 26.34
CA PRO A 188 0.85 -0.60 25.72
C PRO A 188 -0.59 -0.64 26.24
N VAL A 189 -1.55 -0.33 25.37
CA VAL A 189 -2.97 -0.37 25.71
C VAL A 189 -3.40 -1.82 25.85
N GLN A 190 -3.92 -2.19 27.01
CA GLN A 190 -4.37 -3.53 27.35
C GLN A 190 -5.88 -3.69 27.17
N ARG A 191 -6.66 -2.63 27.38
CA ARG A 191 -8.12 -2.66 27.35
C ARG A 191 -8.69 -1.30 26.99
N LEU A 192 -9.78 -1.29 26.24
CA LEU A 192 -10.62 -0.10 26.06
C LEU A 192 -11.81 -0.21 27.01
N GLU A 193 -11.91 0.72 27.95
CA GLU A 193 -13.02 0.79 28.90
C GLU A 193 -14.26 1.36 28.24
N THR A 194 -15.42 0.83 28.60
CA THR A 194 -16.69 1.25 28.00
C THR A 194 -17.70 1.68 29.08
N SER A 195 -18.48 2.70 28.75
CA SER A 195 -19.65 3.10 29.51
C SER A 195 -20.89 2.93 28.61
N GLY A 196 -21.64 1.86 28.81
CA GLY A 196 -22.68 1.42 27.89
C GLY A 196 -22.08 1.09 26.52
N GLU A 197 -22.58 1.74 25.49
CA GLU A 197 -22.18 1.53 24.09
C GLU A 197 -21.00 2.45 23.65
N ARG A 198 -20.46 3.27 24.54
CA ARG A 198 -19.38 4.21 24.23
C ARG A 198 -18.07 3.78 24.89
N ILE A 199 -16.98 4.03 24.19
CA ILE A 199 -15.64 3.93 24.79
C ILE A 199 -15.47 5.17 25.68
N SER A 200 -14.93 4.98 26.88
CA SER A 200 -14.70 6.05 27.86
C SER A 200 -13.23 6.26 28.20
N ALA A 201 -12.41 5.23 28.03
CA ALA A 201 -10.97 5.34 28.31
C ALA A 201 -10.16 4.23 27.63
N ALA A 202 -8.86 4.48 27.46
CA ALA A 202 -7.84 3.47 27.19
C ALA A 202 -7.06 3.16 28.47
N ILE A 203 -6.93 1.87 28.79
CA ILE A 203 -6.21 1.38 29.97
C ILE A 203 -4.92 0.72 29.52
N CYS A 204 -3.79 1.20 30.00
CA CYS A 204 -2.48 0.64 29.73
C CYS A 204 -2.12 -0.51 30.69
N ALA A 205 -1.15 -1.33 30.28
CA ALA A 205 -0.68 -2.48 31.07
C ALA A 205 -0.06 -2.06 32.42
N ASP A 206 0.47 -0.84 32.52
CA ASP A 206 1.03 -0.27 33.73
C ASP A 206 0.00 0.43 34.63
N GLY A 207 -1.29 0.35 34.28
CA GLY A 207 -2.40 0.93 35.03
C GLY A 207 -2.73 2.38 34.67
N ARG A 208 -1.95 3.06 33.80
CA ARG A 208 -2.33 4.40 33.33
C ARG A 208 -3.67 4.33 32.60
N ARG A 209 -4.50 5.34 32.85
CA ARG A 209 -5.84 5.47 32.27
C ARG A 209 -5.94 6.80 31.53
N PHE A 210 -6.27 6.72 30.24
CA PHE A 210 -6.46 7.90 29.38
C PHE A 210 -7.94 8.00 29.02
N GLU A 211 -8.61 9.04 29.53
CA GLU A 211 -10.00 9.33 29.19
C GLU A 211 -10.11 9.90 27.78
N ALA A 212 -11.12 9.49 27.04
CA ALA A 212 -11.38 9.97 25.69
C ALA A 212 -12.86 9.84 25.32
N ASP A 213 -13.37 10.81 24.59
CA ASP A 213 -14.73 10.79 24.01
C ASP A 213 -14.82 9.87 22.78
N ALA A 214 -13.68 9.64 22.12
CA ALA A 214 -13.55 8.75 20.97
C ALA A 214 -12.13 8.14 20.92
N VAL A 215 -12.03 6.94 20.39
CA VAL A 215 -10.75 6.23 20.22
C VAL A 215 -10.64 5.72 18.78
N ALA A 216 -9.55 6.10 18.11
CA ALA A 216 -9.14 5.52 16.84
C ALA A 216 -8.07 4.44 17.10
N SER A 217 -8.34 3.20 16.71
CA SER A 217 -7.38 2.11 16.84
C SER A 217 -6.71 1.83 15.49
N ASN A 218 -5.38 1.97 15.45
CA ASN A 218 -4.55 1.51 14.33
C ASN A 218 -3.88 0.15 14.61
N ALA A 219 -4.30 -0.54 15.68
CA ALA A 219 -3.90 -1.91 15.92
C ALA A 219 -4.61 -2.87 14.94
N ASP A 220 -4.11 -4.10 14.82
CA ASP A 220 -4.81 -5.15 14.07
C ASP A 220 -6.28 -5.23 14.50
N VAL A 221 -7.17 -5.33 13.52
CA VAL A 221 -8.61 -5.27 13.76
C VAL A 221 -9.11 -6.44 14.63
N VAL A 222 -8.52 -7.63 14.46
CA VAL A 222 -8.86 -8.80 15.30
C VAL A 222 -8.38 -8.58 16.72
N HIS A 223 -7.17 -8.05 16.90
CA HIS A 223 -6.63 -7.69 18.22
C HIS A 223 -7.52 -6.64 18.90
N THR A 224 -7.91 -5.59 18.18
CA THR A 224 -8.78 -4.54 18.73
C THR A 224 -10.08 -5.12 19.30
N TYR A 225 -10.80 -5.95 18.52
CA TYR A 225 -12.08 -6.48 18.98
C TYR A 225 -11.94 -7.65 19.96
N LYS A 226 -10.94 -8.52 19.78
CA LYS A 226 -10.78 -9.72 20.60
C LYS A 226 -10.07 -9.45 21.92
N ALA A 227 -9.03 -8.59 21.90
CA ALA A 227 -8.25 -8.29 23.09
C ALA A 227 -8.73 -7.01 23.77
N LEU A 228 -8.75 -5.88 23.05
CA LEU A 228 -9.02 -4.58 23.69
C LEU A 228 -10.51 -4.41 24.06
N LEU A 229 -11.43 -4.99 23.29
CA LEU A 229 -12.88 -4.94 23.51
C LEU A 229 -13.49 -6.32 23.85
N GLY A 230 -12.67 -7.33 24.14
CA GLY A 230 -13.12 -8.70 24.37
C GLY A 230 -14.02 -8.91 25.60
N HIS A 231 -14.18 -7.91 26.43
CA HIS A 231 -15.13 -7.89 27.57
C HIS A 231 -16.50 -7.31 27.22
N HIS A 232 -16.63 -6.59 26.09
CA HIS A 232 -17.87 -5.97 25.66
C HIS A 232 -18.61 -6.88 24.66
N PRO A 233 -19.96 -7.03 24.72
CA PRO A 233 -20.73 -7.93 23.85
C PRO A 233 -20.45 -7.72 22.37
N ARG A 234 -20.44 -6.45 21.88
CA ARG A 234 -20.09 -6.14 20.48
C ARG A 234 -18.65 -6.53 20.13
N GLY A 235 -17.71 -6.38 21.04
CA GLY A 235 -16.33 -6.81 20.85
C GLY A 235 -16.22 -8.33 20.65
N ILE A 236 -16.95 -9.09 21.49
CA ILE A 236 -17.01 -10.55 21.39
C ILE A 236 -17.61 -11.00 20.06
N ASP A 237 -18.75 -10.42 19.68
CA ASP A 237 -19.47 -10.81 18.46
C ASP A 237 -18.66 -10.46 17.21
N GLU A 238 -18.11 -9.25 17.14
CA GLU A 238 -17.27 -8.82 16.02
C GLU A 238 -15.97 -9.63 15.96
N GLY A 239 -15.34 -9.90 17.07
CA GLY A 239 -14.15 -10.77 17.14
C GLY A 239 -14.42 -12.17 16.59
N ARG A 240 -15.56 -12.77 16.91
CA ARG A 240 -15.99 -14.06 16.34
C ARG A 240 -16.26 -13.98 14.84
N ARG A 241 -16.87 -12.88 14.36
CA ARG A 241 -17.15 -12.67 12.94
C ARG A 241 -15.86 -12.54 12.15
N LEU A 242 -14.90 -11.76 12.63
CA LEU A 242 -13.62 -11.50 11.99
C LEU A 242 -12.77 -12.78 11.89
N GLN A 243 -12.76 -13.64 12.90
CA GLN A 243 -12.04 -14.93 12.88
C GLN A 243 -12.45 -15.87 11.73
N LYS A 244 -13.67 -15.70 11.19
CA LYS A 244 -14.18 -16.49 10.05
C LYS A 244 -13.78 -15.91 8.69
N LYS A 245 -13.10 -14.74 8.66
CA LYS A 245 -12.68 -14.09 7.42
C LYS A 245 -11.38 -14.69 6.90
N ARG A 246 -11.18 -14.59 5.60
CA ARG A 246 -9.87 -14.83 4.98
C ARG A 246 -9.00 -13.62 5.20
N PHE A 247 -7.79 -13.84 5.66
CA PHE A 247 -6.77 -12.80 5.80
C PHE A 247 -5.83 -12.83 4.58
N SER A 248 -5.19 -11.68 4.30
CA SER A 248 -4.07 -11.62 3.38
C SER A 248 -2.89 -12.44 3.92
N MET A 249 -1.96 -12.81 3.04
CA MET A 249 -0.68 -13.35 3.49
C MET A 249 0.04 -12.31 4.36
N SER A 250 0.79 -12.78 5.35
CA SER A 250 1.70 -11.92 6.12
C SER A 250 3.09 -11.91 5.48
N LEU A 251 3.86 -10.87 5.79
CA LEU A 251 5.27 -10.76 5.45
C LEU A 251 6.11 -10.87 6.72
N PHE A 252 7.16 -11.67 6.65
CA PHE A 252 8.23 -11.62 7.64
C PHE A 252 9.43 -10.96 6.97
N VAL A 253 9.78 -9.77 7.41
CA VAL A 253 10.87 -8.97 6.82
C VAL A 253 12.06 -8.98 7.77
N ILE A 254 13.23 -9.35 7.25
CA ILE A 254 14.48 -9.31 8.00
C ILE A 254 15.31 -8.15 7.45
N TYR A 255 15.62 -7.18 8.29
CA TYR A 255 16.58 -6.12 8.00
C TYR A 255 17.90 -6.46 8.69
N PHE A 256 18.96 -6.59 7.91
CA PHE A 256 20.28 -6.88 8.48
C PHE A 256 21.36 -6.06 7.77
N GLY A 257 22.32 -5.58 8.53
CA GLY A 257 23.50 -4.90 8.02
C GLY A 257 24.68 -5.85 7.92
N LEU A 258 25.47 -5.73 6.87
CA LEU A 258 26.70 -6.50 6.66
C LEU A 258 27.91 -5.58 6.82
N ARG A 259 29.01 -6.13 7.37
CA ARG A 259 30.26 -5.37 7.55
C ARG A 259 31.02 -5.11 6.25
N ARG A 260 30.68 -5.80 5.18
CA ARG A 260 31.30 -5.67 3.85
C ARG A 260 30.25 -5.77 2.75
N GLN A 261 30.55 -5.18 1.60
CA GLN A 261 29.70 -5.30 0.42
C GLN A 261 29.81 -6.72 -0.18
N HIS A 262 28.71 -7.18 -0.73
CA HIS A 262 28.61 -8.44 -1.47
C HIS A 262 28.14 -8.10 -2.90
N PRO A 263 29.08 -8.00 -3.87
CA PRO A 263 28.76 -7.55 -5.23
C PRO A 263 27.84 -8.50 -6.01
N GLY A 264 27.69 -9.76 -5.56
CA GLY A 264 26.75 -10.70 -6.14
C GLY A 264 25.28 -10.55 -5.69
N LEU A 265 25.00 -9.68 -4.70
CA LEU A 265 23.62 -9.42 -4.29
C LEU A 265 22.97 -8.43 -5.25
N GLN A 266 21.81 -8.79 -5.75
CA GLN A 266 21.01 -7.98 -6.65
C GLN A 266 19.98 -7.13 -5.88
N HIS A 267 19.49 -6.06 -6.50
CA HIS A 267 18.54 -5.13 -5.87
C HIS A 267 17.19 -5.82 -5.54
N HIS A 268 16.63 -6.50 -6.52
CA HIS A 268 15.48 -7.40 -6.35
C HIS A 268 15.78 -8.69 -7.10
N THR A 269 15.68 -9.82 -6.43
CA THR A 269 15.85 -11.14 -7.03
C THR A 269 14.51 -11.86 -7.03
N VAL A 270 14.11 -12.37 -8.18
CA VAL A 270 12.84 -13.09 -8.40
C VAL A 270 13.15 -14.59 -8.56
#